data_2d55ce18ef565f5ea2f6f222fc15689c
#
_entry.id   2d55ce18ef565f5ea2f6f222fc15689c
#
_cell.length_a   1.000
_cell.length_b   1.000
_cell.length_c   1.000
_cell.angle_alpha   90.00
_cell.angle_beta   90.00
_cell.angle_gamma   90.00
#
_symmetry.space_group_name_H-M   'P 1'
#
loop_
_entity.id
_entity.type
_entity.pdbx_description
1 polymer ?
#
loop_
_entity_poly.entity_id
_entity_poly.type
_entity_poly.pdbx_seq_one_letter_code
_entity_poly.pdbx_strand_id
1 'polypeptide(L)'
;TTGVRSIGWRQDVNGTLSWVEALDGGDGNATVDYRDAVYTLAAPFEGQAEELIRLPLRYSGVSWSDQGFALVNERWTSSRQTRTYRVDLESGSTSVLWDRSYEDRYGDPGSPMSEVKEGRRLLATANNGRDLYLTGAGYSPEGNRPFLRKMNLRSGDTEEIFRSKAPYYESVLGWVNREEGSYITSRESKSEPPNYYLRHIGSSEMAAV
;
A
#
# COMPACT_ATOMS: atom_id res chain seq x y z
N THR A 1 -10.21 -18.01 13.67
CA THR A 1 -11.17 -17.04 14.23
C THR A 1 -12.34 -16.92 13.28
N THR A 2 -13.54 -17.22 13.73
CA THR A 2 -14.76 -17.32 12.91
C THR A 2 -15.62 -16.05 12.92
N GLY A 3 -15.25 -15.03 13.65
CA GLY A 3 -16.05 -13.80 13.75
C GLY A 3 -15.58 -12.69 12.84
N VAL A 4 -16.32 -11.59 12.90
CA VAL A 4 -15.95 -10.31 12.27
C VAL A 4 -14.61 -9.82 12.83
N ARG A 5 -13.70 -9.41 11.96
CA ARG A 5 -12.38 -8.91 12.34
C ARG A 5 -11.95 -7.75 11.45
N SER A 6 -10.87 -7.07 11.84
CA SER A 6 -10.31 -5.93 11.10
C SER A 6 -11.37 -4.85 10.83
N ILE A 7 -12.22 -4.58 11.81
CA ILE A 7 -13.25 -3.55 11.70
C ILE A 7 -12.57 -2.18 11.68
N GLY A 8 -12.94 -1.36 10.72
CA GLY A 8 -12.43 0.00 10.57
C GLY A 8 -13.37 0.87 9.75
N TRP A 9 -13.07 2.16 9.74
CA TRP A 9 -13.73 3.11 8.85
C TRP A 9 -13.07 3.13 7.49
N ARG A 10 -13.87 3.14 6.43
CA ARG A 10 -13.36 3.51 5.10
C ARG A 10 -12.81 4.93 5.17
N GLN A 11 -11.64 5.11 4.57
CA GLN A 11 -10.96 6.40 4.61
C GLN A 11 -11.32 7.31 3.43
N ASP A 12 -11.89 6.74 2.38
CA ASP A 12 -12.31 7.45 1.16
C ASP A 12 -13.68 8.12 1.29
N VAL A 13 -14.56 7.58 2.15
CA VAL A 13 -15.92 8.10 2.37
C VAL A 13 -16.25 8.20 3.85
N ASN A 14 -17.18 9.08 4.19
CA ASN A 14 -17.66 9.23 5.55
C ASN A 14 -18.70 8.17 5.92
N GLY A 15 -18.74 7.81 7.21
CA GLY A 15 -19.84 7.01 7.78
C GLY A 15 -19.98 5.61 7.21
N THR A 16 -18.89 5.01 6.68
CA THR A 16 -18.93 3.65 6.14
C THR A 16 -17.92 2.76 6.87
N LEU A 17 -18.40 1.67 7.45
CA LEU A 17 -17.57 0.64 8.06
C LEU A 17 -17.04 -0.33 6.99
N SER A 18 -15.89 -0.92 7.28
CA SER A 18 -15.37 -2.10 6.58
C SER A 18 -14.91 -3.15 7.59
N TRP A 19 -15.05 -4.43 7.25
CA TRP A 19 -14.59 -5.55 8.07
C TRP A 19 -14.32 -6.78 7.22
N VAL A 20 -13.80 -7.83 7.86
CA VAL A 20 -13.46 -9.10 7.21
C VAL A 20 -14.14 -10.25 7.94
N GLU A 21 -14.62 -11.21 7.18
CA GLU A 21 -15.14 -12.47 7.69
C GLU A 21 -14.40 -13.66 7.06
N ALA A 22 -14.19 -14.72 7.86
CA ALA A 22 -13.60 -15.95 7.37
C ALA A 22 -14.67 -16.82 6.71
N LEU A 23 -14.44 -17.22 5.47
CA LEU A 23 -15.33 -18.11 4.70
C LEU A 23 -15.02 -19.59 4.92
N ASP A 24 -13.84 -19.91 5.46
CA ASP A 24 -13.38 -21.28 5.75
C ASP A 24 -13.54 -21.67 7.24
N GLY A 25 -14.39 -20.97 7.98
CA GLY A 25 -14.54 -21.19 9.42
C GLY A 25 -13.28 -20.88 10.24
N GLY A 26 -12.30 -20.19 9.67
CA GLY A 26 -11.00 -19.90 10.31
C GLY A 26 -10.05 -21.10 10.33
N ASP A 27 -10.39 -22.21 9.65
CA ASP A 27 -9.55 -23.39 9.51
C ASP A 27 -8.56 -23.24 8.35
N GLY A 28 -7.28 -23.11 8.66
CA GLY A 28 -6.22 -23.00 7.67
C GLY A 28 -6.02 -24.25 6.80
N ASN A 29 -6.54 -25.42 7.24
CA ASN A 29 -6.43 -26.68 6.52
C ASN A 29 -7.65 -26.97 5.62
N ALA A 30 -8.70 -26.15 5.74
CA ALA A 30 -9.88 -26.31 4.86
C ALA A 30 -9.48 -26.13 3.39
N THR A 31 -10.02 -27.00 2.52
CA THR A 31 -9.89 -26.86 1.07
C THR A 31 -11.07 -26.04 0.58
N VAL A 32 -10.81 -24.77 0.27
CA VAL A 32 -11.82 -23.79 -0.16
C VAL A 32 -11.24 -22.89 -1.25
N ASP A 33 -12.12 -22.35 -2.09
CA ASP A 33 -11.72 -21.40 -3.14
C ASP A 33 -11.40 -20.02 -2.55
N TYR A 34 -12.11 -19.62 -1.52
CA TYR A 34 -11.95 -18.33 -0.84
C TYR A 34 -11.89 -18.52 0.68
N ARG A 35 -10.94 -17.85 1.31
CA ARG A 35 -10.72 -17.91 2.75
C ARG A 35 -11.34 -16.75 3.51
N ASP A 36 -11.38 -15.58 2.89
CA ASP A 36 -11.88 -14.35 3.50
C ASP A 36 -12.76 -13.57 2.53
N ALA A 37 -13.70 -12.81 3.08
CA ALA A 37 -14.40 -11.75 2.35
C ALA A 37 -14.30 -10.43 3.12
N VAL A 38 -14.18 -9.35 2.38
CA VAL A 38 -14.20 -7.98 2.90
C VAL A 38 -15.59 -7.41 2.63
N TYR A 39 -16.19 -6.84 3.66
CA TYR A 39 -17.53 -6.24 3.60
C TYR A 39 -17.48 -4.76 3.93
N THR A 40 -18.48 -4.03 3.44
CA THR A 40 -18.71 -2.62 3.79
C THR A 40 -20.17 -2.38 4.15
N LEU A 41 -20.42 -1.39 5.03
CA LEU A 41 -21.76 -0.98 5.42
C LEU A 41 -21.76 0.52 5.72
N ALA A 42 -22.57 1.26 4.97
CA ALA A 42 -22.74 2.69 5.18
C ALA A 42 -23.75 3.01 6.30
N ALA A 43 -23.59 4.17 6.92
CA ALA A 43 -24.58 4.70 7.86
C ALA A 43 -25.95 4.83 7.15
N PRO A 44 -27.08 4.56 7.87
CA PRO A 44 -27.22 4.36 9.32
C PRO A 44 -26.91 2.94 9.83
N PHE A 45 -26.20 2.11 9.06
CA PHE A 45 -25.78 0.73 9.39
C PHE A 45 -26.95 -0.25 9.44
N GLU A 46 -27.97 0.03 8.68
CA GLU A 46 -29.17 -0.79 8.52
C GLU A 46 -29.12 -1.51 7.16
N GLY A 47 -29.69 -2.71 7.08
CA GLY A 47 -29.72 -3.49 5.85
C GLY A 47 -28.57 -4.49 5.72
N GLN A 48 -28.32 -4.90 4.49
CA GLN A 48 -27.28 -5.90 4.18
C GLN A 48 -25.95 -5.22 3.89
N ALA A 49 -24.89 -5.80 4.43
CA ALA A 49 -23.54 -5.40 4.07
C ALA A 49 -23.24 -5.74 2.60
N GLU A 50 -22.50 -4.88 1.95
CA GLU A 50 -22.02 -5.10 0.59
C GLU A 50 -20.66 -5.82 0.62
N GLU A 51 -20.55 -6.89 -0.17
CA GLU A 51 -19.30 -7.60 -0.33
C GLU A 51 -18.39 -6.83 -1.29
N LEU A 52 -17.23 -6.38 -0.78
CA LEU A 52 -16.26 -5.65 -1.56
C LEU A 52 -15.40 -6.58 -2.42
N ILE A 53 -14.90 -7.67 -1.83
CA ILE A 53 -14.03 -8.65 -2.51
C ILE A 53 -13.95 -9.95 -1.70
N ARG A 54 -13.87 -11.09 -2.40
CA ARG A 54 -13.46 -12.39 -1.83
C ARG A 54 -11.99 -12.65 -2.12
N LEU A 55 -11.31 -13.20 -1.13
CA LEU A 55 -9.87 -13.43 -1.15
C LEU A 55 -9.56 -14.94 -1.06
N PRO A 56 -8.85 -15.52 -2.03
CA PRO A 56 -8.38 -16.90 -1.95
C PRO A 56 -7.44 -17.17 -0.77
N LEU A 57 -6.69 -16.15 -0.33
CA LEU A 57 -5.79 -16.21 0.81
C LEU A 57 -6.36 -15.40 1.99
N ARG A 58 -5.56 -15.25 3.07
CA ARG A 58 -5.97 -14.42 4.22
C ARG A 58 -5.79 -12.94 3.94
N TYR A 59 -6.80 -12.18 4.24
CA TYR A 59 -6.72 -10.73 4.27
C TYR A 59 -5.56 -10.23 5.14
N SER A 60 -4.80 -9.29 4.63
CA SER A 60 -3.67 -8.68 5.34
C SER A 60 -3.72 -7.15 5.41
N GLY A 61 -4.66 -6.51 4.73
CA GLY A 61 -4.85 -5.06 4.81
C GLY A 61 -5.65 -4.48 3.66
N VAL A 62 -6.14 -3.26 3.87
CA VAL A 62 -6.77 -2.42 2.84
C VAL A 62 -6.23 -1.00 2.92
N SER A 63 -6.00 -0.39 1.75
CA SER A 63 -5.65 1.02 1.62
C SER A 63 -6.61 1.69 0.66
N TRP A 64 -7.19 2.80 1.10
CA TRP A 64 -8.24 3.51 0.39
C TRP A 64 -7.66 4.69 -0.39
N SER A 65 -8.24 5.00 -1.53
CA SER A 65 -7.90 6.16 -2.36
C SER A 65 -9.11 7.08 -2.52
N ASP A 66 -8.88 8.38 -2.56
CA ASP A 66 -9.88 9.39 -2.93
C ASP A 66 -10.17 9.43 -4.45
N GLN A 67 -9.61 8.47 -5.20
CA GLN A 67 -9.73 8.35 -6.65
C GLN A 67 -10.62 7.16 -7.09
N GLY A 68 -11.54 6.72 -6.22
CA GLY A 68 -12.53 5.69 -6.54
C GLY A 68 -11.99 4.26 -6.57
N PHE A 69 -10.86 3.97 -5.95
CA PHE A 69 -10.36 2.60 -5.82
C PHE A 69 -9.76 2.31 -4.46
N ALA A 70 -9.63 1.03 -4.14
CA ALA A 70 -8.90 0.54 -2.98
C ALA A 70 -7.84 -0.49 -3.40
N LEU A 71 -6.79 -0.63 -2.60
CA LEU A 71 -5.85 -1.75 -2.68
C LEU A 71 -6.13 -2.70 -1.53
N VAL A 72 -6.48 -3.94 -1.85
CA VAL A 72 -6.72 -4.99 -0.87
C VAL A 72 -5.61 -6.02 -0.95
N ASN A 73 -5.03 -6.35 0.20
CA ASN A 73 -3.91 -7.26 0.29
C ASN A 73 -4.33 -8.56 0.95
N GLU A 74 -3.79 -9.66 0.43
CA GLU A 74 -3.88 -10.98 1.01
C GLU A 74 -2.50 -11.64 1.14
N ARG A 75 -2.39 -12.60 2.05
CA ARG A 75 -1.14 -13.32 2.29
C ARG A 75 -1.41 -14.74 2.76
N TRP A 76 -0.51 -15.67 2.37
CA TRP A 76 -0.51 -17.03 2.86
C TRP A 76 0.88 -17.49 3.27
N THR A 77 1.01 -17.89 4.53
CA THR A 77 2.32 -18.16 5.13
C THR A 77 2.95 -19.44 4.57
N SER A 78 2.18 -20.49 4.36
CA SER A 78 2.73 -21.78 3.91
C SER A 78 3.27 -21.74 2.48
N SER A 79 2.65 -20.97 1.58
CA SER A 79 3.11 -20.78 0.20
C SER A 79 4.03 -19.58 0.02
N ARG A 80 4.27 -18.78 1.09
CA ARG A 80 5.02 -17.53 1.02
C ARG A 80 4.45 -16.50 0.05
N GLN A 81 3.20 -16.66 -0.33
CA GLN A 81 2.54 -15.81 -1.32
C GLN A 81 1.95 -14.55 -0.67
N THR A 82 2.05 -13.44 -1.38
CA THR A 82 1.30 -12.22 -1.13
C THR A 82 0.71 -11.72 -2.43
N ARG A 83 -0.51 -11.18 -2.36
CA ARG A 83 -1.19 -10.63 -3.52
C ARG A 83 -1.84 -9.31 -3.16
N THR A 84 -1.80 -8.37 -4.08
CA THR A 84 -2.48 -7.08 -3.97
C THR A 84 -3.48 -6.96 -5.11
N TYR A 85 -4.72 -6.68 -4.76
CA TYR A 85 -5.79 -6.37 -5.71
C TYR A 85 -6.04 -4.88 -5.75
N ARG A 86 -6.29 -4.35 -6.95
CA ARG A 86 -6.98 -3.09 -7.15
C ARG A 86 -8.46 -3.38 -7.28
N VAL A 87 -9.26 -2.76 -6.43
CA VAL A 87 -10.72 -2.85 -6.42
C VAL A 87 -11.27 -1.49 -6.86
N ASP A 88 -12.01 -1.43 -7.93
CA ASP A 88 -12.75 -0.25 -8.36
C ASP A 88 -14.01 -0.13 -7.50
N LEU A 89 -14.18 0.98 -6.82
CA LEU A 89 -15.24 1.14 -5.80
C LEU A 89 -16.60 1.52 -6.39
N GLU A 90 -16.65 1.93 -7.64
CA GLU A 90 -17.89 2.23 -8.35
C GLU A 90 -18.45 0.99 -9.04
N SER A 91 -17.62 0.29 -9.81
CA SER A 91 -18.04 -0.89 -10.57
C SER A 91 -17.93 -2.21 -9.80
N GLY A 92 -17.20 -2.24 -8.68
CA GLY A 92 -16.86 -3.46 -7.95
C GLY A 92 -15.87 -4.37 -8.70
N SER A 93 -15.33 -3.93 -9.83
CA SER A 93 -14.38 -4.74 -10.60
C SER A 93 -13.04 -4.86 -9.88
N THR A 94 -12.43 -6.04 -9.98
CA THR A 94 -11.16 -6.35 -9.33
C THR A 94 -10.10 -6.76 -10.35
N SER A 95 -8.86 -6.37 -10.12
CA SER A 95 -7.69 -6.81 -10.88
C SER A 95 -6.52 -7.07 -9.96
N VAL A 96 -5.72 -8.08 -10.30
CA VAL A 96 -4.47 -8.35 -9.56
C VAL A 96 -3.44 -7.32 -10.00
N LEU A 97 -2.94 -6.55 -9.02
CA LEU A 97 -1.86 -5.59 -9.24
C LEU A 97 -0.50 -6.27 -9.07
N TRP A 98 -0.34 -7.06 -7.99
CA TRP A 98 0.85 -7.86 -7.73
C TRP A 98 0.47 -9.22 -7.19
N ASP A 99 1.17 -10.27 -7.68
CA ASP A 99 1.13 -11.63 -7.16
C ASP A 99 2.57 -12.16 -7.11
N ARG A 100 3.11 -12.36 -5.91
CA ARG A 100 4.51 -12.70 -5.73
C ARG A 100 4.77 -13.46 -4.43
N SER A 101 5.95 -14.04 -4.32
CA SER A 101 6.47 -14.44 -3.02
C SER A 101 6.89 -13.21 -2.22
N TYR A 102 6.47 -13.12 -0.96
CA TYR A 102 6.96 -12.05 -0.08
C TYR A 102 8.41 -12.23 0.38
N GLU A 103 9.03 -13.38 0.10
CA GLU A 103 10.45 -13.63 0.31
C GLU A 103 11.31 -13.15 -0.86
N ASP A 104 10.70 -12.90 -2.03
CA ASP A 104 11.39 -12.28 -3.16
C ASP A 104 11.61 -10.79 -2.88
N ARG A 105 12.81 -10.51 -2.33
CA ARG A 105 13.22 -9.15 -1.97
C ARG A 105 13.69 -8.35 -3.19
N TYR A 106 14.26 -9.02 -4.19
CA TYR A 106 14.77 -8.36 -5.39
C TYR A 106 13.64 -7.92 -6.32
N GLY A 107 12.58 -8.73 -6.42
CA GLY A 107 11.37 -8.43 -7.16
C GLY A 107 10.34 -7.60 -6.38
N ASP A 108 10.69 -7.08 -5.19
CA ASP A 108 9.76 -6.28 -4.39
C ASP A 108 9.45 -4.93 -5.07
N PRO A 109 8.20 -4.69 -5.49
CA PRO A 109 7.81 -3.43 -6.10
C PRO A 109 7.85 -2.24 -5.13
N GLY A 110 7.98 -2.52 -3.84
CA GLY A 110 7.82 -1.54 -2.76
C GLY A 110 6.38 -1.48 -2.26
N SER A 111 6.17 -0.60 -1.31
CA SER A 111 4.87 -0.38 -0.67
C SER A 111 4.25 0.94 -1.14
N PRO A 112 2.94 0.97 -1.41
CA PRO A 112 2.23 2.20 -1.69
C PRO A 112 2.39 3.21 -0.55
N MET A 113 2.74 4.43 -0.90
CA MET A 113 2.77 5.53 0.06
C MET A 113 1.36 6.02 0.36
N SER A 114 1.18 6.55 1.54
CA SER A 114 -0.04 7.23 1.94
C SER A 114 0.24 8.67 2.36
N GLU A 115 -0.78 9.48 2.31
CA GLU A 115 -0.80 10.85 2.84
C GLU A 115 -2.00 11.03 3.76
N VAL A 116 -1.98 12.06 4.58
CA VAL A 116 -3.11 12.45 5.42
C VAL A 116 -3.79 13.66 4.80
N LYS A 117 -5.05 13.48 4.41
CA LYS A 117 -5.93 14.54 3.91
C LYS A 117 -7.14 14.66 4.84
N GLU A 118 -7.37 15.82 5.41
CA GLU A 118 -8.52 16.09 6.29
C GLU A 118 -8.66 15.05 7.43
N GLY A 119 -7.51 14.63 8.00
CA GLY A 119 -7.47 13.62 9.06
C GLY A 119 -7.62 12.17 8.60
N ARG A 120 -7.79 11.90 7.32
CA ARG A 120 -7.94 10.57 6.74
C ARG A 120 -6.64 10.13 6.04
N ARG A 121 -6.28 8.88 6.24
CA ARG A 121 -5.09 8.29 5.59
C ARG A 121 -5.49 7.67 4.25
N LEU A 122 -5.06 8.29 3.17
CA LEU A 122 -5.36 7.88 1.81
C LEU A 122 -4.09 7.50 1.05
N LEU A 123 -4.24 6.69 0.00
CA LEU A 123 -3.15 6.39 -0.93
C LEU A 123 -2.65 7.68 -1.59
N ALA A 124 -1.35 7.86 -1.63
CA ALA A 124 -0.72 8.94 -2.36
C ALA A 124 -0.69 8.59 -3.85
N THR A 125 -1.49 9.28 -4.64
CA THR A 125 -1.65 9.07 -6.08
C THR A 125 -1.21 10.27 -6.89
N ALA A 126 -0.96 10.06 -8.18
CA ALA A 126 -0.71 11.11 -9.15
C ALA A 126 -1.60 10.91 -10.40
N ASN A 127 -1.65 11.94 -11.27
CA ASN A 127 -2.35 11.88 -12.54
C ASN A 127 -3.81 11.41 -12.43
N ASN A 128 -4.55 11.93 -11.43
CA ASN A 128 -5.95 11.57 -11.16
C ASN A 128 -6.10 10.06 -10.91
N GLY A 129 -5.31 9.53 -9.99
CA GLY A 129 -5.39 8.13 -9.57
C GLY A 129 -4.82 7.11 -10.54
N ARG A 130 -4.21 7.55 -11.66
CA ARG A 130 -3.58 6.63 -12.63
C ARG A 130 -2.25 6.08 -12.16
N ASP A 131 -1.56 6.80 -11.28
CA ASP A 131 -0.25 6.42 -10.80
C ASP A 131 -0.22 6.36 -9.26
N LEU A 132 0.58 5.42 -8.73
CA LEU A 132 0.88 5.30 -7.31
C LEU A 132 2.32 5.73 -7.03
N TYR A 133 2.54 6.34 -5.87
CA TYR A 133 3.87 6.48 -5.31
C TYR A 133 4.23 5.26 -4.46
N LEU A 134 5.41 4.70 -4.71
CA LEU A 134 5.93 3.52 -4.02
C LEU A 134 7.28 3.83 -3.38
N THR A 135 7.48 3.31 -2.18
CA THR A 135 8.76 3.32 -1.49
C THR A 135 9.15 1.92 -1.04
N GLY A 136 10.44 1.63 -0.98
CA GLY A 136 10.91 0.31 -0.59
C GLY A 136 12.39 0.29 -0.26
N ALA A 137 12.85 -0.84 0.27
CA ALA A 137 14.24 -1.04 0.68
C ALA A 137 15.23 -1.10 -0.50
N GLY A 138 14.75 -1.47 -1.70
CA GLY A 138 15.57 -1.50 -2.91
C GLY A 138 16.74 -2.47 -2.81
N TYR A 139 16.44 -3.73 -2.53
CA TYR A 139 17.47 -4.78 -2.43
C TYR A 139 18.28 -4.88 -3.73
N SER A 140 19.60 -4.96 -3.60
CA SER A 140 20.53 -5.14 -4.71
C SER A 140 21.75 -5.96 -4.26
N PRO A 141 22.55 -6.49 -5.20
CA PRO A 141 23.80 -7.20 -4.86
C PRO A 141 24.79 -6.34 -4.04
N GLU A 142 24.75 -5.01 -4.21
CA GLU A 142 25.59 -4.08 -3.46
C GLU A 142 24.98 -3.64 -2.11
N GLY A 143 23.83 -4.18 -1.74
CA GLY A 143 23.07 -3.83 -0.53
C GLY A 143 21.78 -3.11 -0.81
N ASN A 144 21.14 -2.65 0.26
CA ASN A 144 19.88 -1.94 0.16
C ASN A 144 20.07 -0.53 -0.36
N ARG A 145 19.25 -0.17 -1.33
CA ARG A 145 19.19 1.17 -1.92
C ARG A 145 17.76 1.68 -1.92
N PRO A 146 17.26 2.19 -0.78
CA PRO A 146 15.89 2.68 -0.68
C PRO A 146 15.55 3.65 -1.81
N PHE A 147 14.28 3.59 -2.22
CA PHE A 147 13.80 4.34 -3.36
C PHE A 147 12.45 5.00 -3.10
N LEU A 148 12.16 6.02 -3.90
CA LEU A 148 10.84 6.55 -4.20
C LEU A 148 10.64 6.46 -5.71
N ARG A 149 9.52 5.86 -6.14
CA ARG A 149 9.14 5.80 -7.55
C ARG A 149 7.65 6.04 -7.71
N LYS A 150 7.28 6.43 -8.91
CA LYS A 150 5.90 6.52 -9.36
C LYS A 150 5.64 5.35 -10.29
N MET A 151 4.51 4.67 -10.15
CA MET A 151 4.13 3.51 -10.96
C MET A 151 2.77 3.74 -11.59
N ASN A 152 2.67 3.56 -12.90
CA ASN A 152 1.40 3.57 -13.59
C ASN A 152 0.60 2.29 -13.30
N LEU A 153 -0.62 2.44 -12.78
CA LEU A 153 -1.47 1.31 -12.35
C LEU A 153 -1.97 0.44 -13.51
N ARG A 154 -1.96 0.96 -14.73
CA ARG A 154 -2.44 0.22 -15.90
C ARG A 154 -1.33 -0.54 -16.61
N SER A 155 -0.19 0.13 -16.86
CA SER A 155 0.92 -0.48 -17.61
C SER A 155 1.92 -1.18 -16.70
N GLY A 156 1.98 -0.82 -15.41
CA GLY A 156 3.04 -1.26 -14.49
C GLY A 156 4.37 -0.52 -14.66
N ASP A 157 4.46 0.41 -15.63
CA ASP A 157 5.67 1.18 -15.86
C ASP A 157 6.03 2.03 -14.65
N THR A 158 7.32 2.14 -14.35
CA THR A 158 7.81 2.90 -13.20
C THR A 158 8.77 4.00 -13.60
N GLU A 159 8.64 5.14 -12.93
CA GLU A 159 9.57 6.27 -12.99
C GLU A 159 10.26 6.41 -11.63
N GLU A 160 11.60 6.30 -11.61
CA GLU A 160 12.37 6.49 -10.39
C GLU A 160 12.50 7.98 -10.09
N ILE A 161 12.01 8.39 -8.91
CA ILE A 161 12.10 9.78 -8.41
C ILE A 161 13.33 9.95 -7.53
N PHE A 162 13.61 8.96 -6.70
CA PHE A 162 14.74 8.98 -5.79
C PHE A 162 15.30 7.58 -5.57
N ARG A 163 16.61 7.50 -5.42
CA ARG A 163 17.30 6.30 -4.95
C ARG A 163 18.50 6.66 -4.08
N SER A 164 18.60 6.00 -2.94
CA SER A 164 19.75 6.11 -2.05
C SER A 164 21.04 5.71 -2.75
N LYS A 165 22.10 6.47 -2.52
CA LYS A 165 23.44 6.28 -3.11
C LYS A 165 24.50 6.13 -2.03
N ALA A 166 25.41 5.17 -2.25
CA ALA A 166 26.57 5.00 -1.37
C ALA A 166 27.34 6.34 -1.20
N PRO A 167 27.93 6.60 -0.05
CA PRO A 167 28.05 5.73 1.13
C PRO A 167 26.81 5.74 2.04
N TYR A 168 25.74 6.43 1.66
CA TYR A 168 24.59 6.66 2.51
C TYR A 168 23.53 5.57 2.34
N TYR A 169 22.86 5.26 3.45
CA TYR A 169 21.56 4.63 3.49
C TYR A 169 20.54 5.74 3.75
N GLU A 170 19.70 6.02 2.77
CA GLU A 170 18.72 7.10 2.87
C GLU A 170 17.33 6.57 2.50
N SER A 171 16.41 6.59 3.46
CA SER A 171 15.03 6.09 3.30
C SER A 171 14.03 7.24 3.25
N VAL A 172 13.00 7.08 2.43
CA VAL A 172 11.88 8.03 2.35
C VAL A 172 10.90 7.71 3.49
N LEU A 173 10.58 8.73 4.30
CA LEU A 173 9.69 8.59 5.45
C LEU A 173 8.24 8.95 5.11
N GLY A 174 8.02 9.96 4.28
CA GLY A 174 6.68 10.40 3.91
C GLY A 174 6.67 11.71 3.15
N TRP A 175 5.47 12.11 2.75
CA TRP A 175 5.22 13.41 2.14
C TRP A 175 5.16 14.51 3.21
N VAL A 176 5.74 15.65 2.90
CA VAL A 176 5.51 16.93 3.59
C VAL A 176 4.38 17.66 2.88
N ASN A 177 4.53 17.85 1.57
CA ASN A 177 3.48 18.33 0.68
C ASN A 177 3.62 17.62 -0.67
N ARG A 178 2.74 16.68 -0.97
CA ARG A 178 2.80 15.89 -2.19
C ARG A 178 2.52 16.74 -3.45
N GLU A 179 1.65 17.73 -3.36
CA GLU A 179 1.30 18.60 -4.50
C GLU A 179 2.49 19.45 -4.94
N GLU A 180 3.29 19.92 -3.99
CA GLU A 180 4.55 20.60 -4.23
C GLU A 180 5.72 19.63 -4.48
N GLY A 181 5.49 18.33 -4.35
CA GLY A 181 6.51 17.30 -4.51
C GLY A 181 7.54 17.25 -3.39
N SER A 182 7.22 17.80 -2.20
CA SER A 182 8.15 17.80 -1.07
C SER A 182 7.96 16.57 -0.17
N TYR A 183 9.05 15.92 0.19
CA TYR A 183 9.08 14.72 1.02
C TYR A 183 10.27 14.73 1.97
N ILE A 184 10.14 13.99 3.07
CA ILE A 184 11.19 13.87 4.09
C ILE A 184 11.91 12.53 3.97
N THR A 185 13.22 12.57 4.17
CA THR A 185 14.07 11.39 4.21
C THR A 185 14.84 11.32 5.53
N SER A 186 15.23 10.09 5.92
CA SER A 186 16.23 9.82 6.95
C SER A 186 17.47 9.26 6.29
N ARG A 187 18.61 9.90 6.50
CA ARG A 187 19.90 9.56 5.89
C ARG A 187 20.95 9.30 6.97
N GLU A 188 21.65 8.18 6.81
CA GLU A 188 22.76 7.78 7.69
C GLU A 188 23.89 7.15 6.87
N SER A 189 25.07 7.04 7.50
CA SER A 189 26.21 6.29 6.99
C SER A 189 26.99 5.65 8.13
N LYS A 190 28.10 4.97 7.83
CA LYS A 190 28.98 4.39 8.87
C LYS A 190 29.61 5.44 9.78
N SER A 191 29.74 6.68 9.32
CA SER A 191 30.39 7.79 10.03
C SER A 191 29.42 8.91 10.40
N GLU A 192 28.19 8.89 9.91
CA GLU A 192 27.18 9.92 10.17
C GLU A 192 25.93 9.29 10.76
N PRO A 193 25.47 9.74 11.95
CA PRO A 193 24.23 9.26 12.53
C PRO A 193 23.03 9.67 11.68
N PRO A 194 21.86 9.02 11.86
CA PRO A 194 20.64 9.38 11.15
C PRO A 194 20.27 10.84 11.35
N ASN A 195 20.06 11.54 10.23
CA ASN A 195 19.55 12.91 10.17
C ASN A 195 18.41 13.01 9.17
N TYR A 196 17.56 14.03 9.32
CA TYR A 196 16.39 14.24 8.48
C TYR A 196 16.62 15.34 7.47
N TYR A 197 16.09 15.12 6.26
CA TYR A 197 16.26 16.04 5.15
C TYR A 197 14.95 16.25 4.42
N LEU A 198 14.66 17.50 4.10
CA LEU A 198 13.62 17.89 3.16
C LEU A 198 14.18 17.78 1.74
N ARG A 199 13.43 17.12 0.87
CA ARG A 199 13.72 16.95 -0.55
C ARG A 199 12.53 17.34 -1.41
N HIS A 200 12.80 17.65 -2.67
CA HIS A 200 11.78 17.93 -3.67
C HIS A 200 11.97 17.04 -4.91
N ILE A 201 10.86 16.62 -5.51
CA ILE A 201 10.87 15.88 -6.79
C ILE A 201 11.58 16.74 -7.85
N GLY A 202 12.47 16.11 -8.62
CA GLY A 202 13.22 16.78 -9.69
C GLY A 202 14.39 17.64 -9.21
N SER A 203 14.64 17.74 -7.90
CA SER A 203 15.79 18.44 -7.34
C SER A 203 16.79 17.47 -6.72
N SER A 204 18.08 17.74 -6.90
CA SER A 204 19.16 17.07 -6.16
C SER A 204 19.46 17.73 -4.81
N GLU A 205 18.90 18.91 -4.56
CA GLU A 205 19.09 19.64 -3.31
C GLU A 205 18.36 18.98 -2.14
N MET A 206 18.91 19.17 -0.96
CA MET A 206 18.32 18.75 0.30
C MET A 206 18.61 19.77 1.38
N ALA A 207 17.64 20.02 2.25
CA ALA A 207 17.79 20.88 3.41
C ALA A 207 17.67 20.04 4.68
N ALA A 208 18.59 20.23 5.64
CA ALA A 208 18.48 19.59 6.95
C ALA A 208 17.26 20.15 7.69
N VAL A 209 16.54 19.28 8.42
CA VAL A 209 15.34 19.62 9.19
C VAL A 209 15.64 19.58 10.67
#